data_e44de30f03c05243ac0d4d11f88396d3
#
_entry.id   e44de30f03c05243ac0d4d11f88396d3
#
_cell.length_a   1.000
_cell.length_b   1.000
_cell.length_c   1.000
_cell.angle_alpha   90.00
_cell.angle_beta   90.00
_cell.angle_gamma   90.00
#
_symmetry.space_group_name_H-M   'P 1'
#
loop_
_entity.id
_entity.type
_entity.pdbx_description
1 polymer ?
#
loop_
_entity_poly.entity_id
_entity_poly.type
_entity_poly.pdbx_seq_one_letter_code
_entity_poly.pdbx_strand_id
1 'polypeptide(L)'
;MARSNIIKNFINSSMDISTALQNLMSILYCLDDKKLINWANKELSGYNENDELPEYRKLKGRVMASFLVGYVQYPKTQFGIGHLDEDMQENLLNTHIYSSISTLENMKNIEGASIGKPIQPELYAILQANTNAHITDATVNIDMGSINDIICKVRTKILETLLYLEKEFGNLDDLDIDISTKSDKELIDIIKHIQINLYDNSITIGNNNKIKKSDITTNK
;
A
#
# COMPACT_ATOMS: atom_id res chain seq x y z
N MET A 1 -17.28 28.17 -1.30
CA MET A 1 -16.86 27.78 -2.64
C MET A 1 -17.56 26.47 -3.01
N ALA A 2 -18.02 26.30 -4.25
CA ALA A 2 -18.62 25.03 -4.65
C ALA A 2 -17.54 23.95 -4.79
N ARG A 3 -17.85 22.72 -4.36
CA ARG A 3 -16.94 21.58 -4.49
C ARG A 3 -16.64 21.28 -5.96
N SER A 4 -15.37 21.02 -6.29
CA SER A 4 -14.94 20.64 -7.64
C SER A 4 -15.65 19.38 -8.14
N ASN A 5 -15.93 19.32 -9.44
CA ASN A 5 -16.63 18.16 -10.03
C ASN A 5 -15.77 16.89 -9.98
N ILE A 6 -14.44 17.00 -10.10
CA ILE A 6 -13.52 15.89 -9.94
C ILE A 6 -13.73 15.19 -8.59
N ILE A 7 -13.86 15.96 -7.50
CA ILE A 7 -14.07 15.41 -6.15
C ILE A 7 -15.47 14.78 -6.04
N LYS A 8 -16.51 15.46 -6.55
CA LYS A 8 -17.88 14.92 -6.54
C LYS A 8 -17.97 13.59 -7.30
N ASN A 9 -17.40 13.55 -8.50
CA ASN A 9 -17.40 12.36 -9.35
C ASN A 9 -16.66 11.19 -8.68
N PHE A 10 -15.56 11.48 -8.00
CA PHE A 10 -14.81 10.45 -7.28
C PHE A 10 -15.57 9.92 -6.05
N ILE A 11 -16.19 10.80 -5.26
CA ILE A 11 -17.01 10.42 -4.09
C ILE A 11 -18.22 9.59 -4.53
N ASN A 12 -18.90 9.99 -5.60
CA ASN A 12 -20.09 9.33 -6.10
C ASN A 12 -19.79 8.05 -6.91
N SER A 13 -18.52 7.62 -6.97
CA SER A 13 -18.08 6.43 -7.71
C SER A 13 -18.40 6.48 -9.22
N SER A 14 -18.61 7.67 -9.78
CA SER A 14 -18.72 7.88 -11.23
C SER A 14 -17.36 8.01 -11.93
N MET A 15 -16.27 8.01 -11.13
CA MET A 15 -14.87 8.00 -11.57
C MET A 15 -14.15 6.84 -10.89
N ASP A 16 -13.43 6.02 -11.66
CA ASP A 16 -12.60 4.94 -11.15
C ASP A 16 -11.29 5.48 -10.53
N ILE A 17 -10.61 4.64 -9.76
CA ILE A 17 -9.38 5.05 -9.05
C ILE A 17 -8.26 5.41 -10.03
N SER A 18 -8.13 4.71 -11.14
CA SER A 18 -7.08 4.96 -12.13
C SER A 18 -7.25 6.32 -12.79
N THR A 19 -8.48 6.67 -13.17
CA THR A 19 -8.82 8.00 -13.71
C THR A 19 -8.58 9.09 -12.67
N ALA A 20 -8.97 8.86 -11.43
CA ALA A 20 -8.74 9.83 -10.34
C ALA A 20 -7.24 10.04 -10.08
N LEU A 21 -6.42 8.98 -10.13
CA LEU A 21 -4.96 9.07 -10.02
C LEU A 21 -4.33 9.85 -11.17
N GLN A 22 -4.79 9.63 -12.42
CA GLN A 22 -4.31 10.38 -13.58
C GLN A 22 -4.61 11.88 -13.44
N ASN A 23 -5.84 12.23 -13.03
CA ASN A 23 -6.24 13.59 -12.80
C ASN A 23 -5.43 14.23 -11.66
N LEU A 24 -5.27 13.52 -10.54
CA LEU A 24 -4.44 13.96 -9.42
C LEU A 24 -2.99 14.16 -9.86
N MET A 25 -2.44 13.24 -10.63
CA MET A 25 -1.07 13.34 -11.15
C MET A 25 -0.88 14.60 -12.01
N SER A 26 -1.88 14.96 -12.86
CA SER A 26 -1.85 16.19 -13.65
C SER A 26 -1.71 17.42 -12.72
N ILE A 27 -2.51 17.49 -11.66
CA ILE A 27 -2.45 18.60 -10.70
C ILE A 27 -1.11 18.60 -9.93
N LEU A 28 -0.60 17.41 -9.54
CA LEU A 28 0.68 17.30 -8.83
C LEU A 28 1.88 17.74 -9.67
N TYR A 29 1.79 17.67 -11.01
CA TYR A 29 2.82 18.20 -11.89
C TYR A 29 3.01 19.70 -11.72
N CYS A 30 1.97 20.46 -11.37
CA CYS A 30 2.08 21.91 -11.13
C CYS A 30 2.95 22.23 -9.89
N LEU A 31 3.04 21.31 -8.93
CA LEU A 31 3.89 21.44 -7.74
C LEU A 31 5.37 21.10 -7.99
N ASP A 32 5.72 20.53 -9.14
CA ASP A 32 7.07 20.10 -9.56
C ASP A 32 7.81 19.25 -8.51
N ASP A 33 7.08 18.44 -7.72
CA ASP A 33 7.67 17.56 -6.73
C ASP A 33 7.73 16.10 -7.23
N LYS A 34 8.95 15.62 -7.44
CA LYS A 34 9.21 14.30 -8.01
C LYS A 34 8.65 13.14 -7.15
N LYS A 35 8.58 13.31 -5.82
CA LYS A 35 8.08 12.24 -4.94
C LYS A 35 6.57 12.09 -5.07
N LEU A 36 5.84 13.21 -5.14
CA LEU A 36 4.38 13.19 -5.32
C LEU A 36 4.01 12.58 -6.67
N ILE A 37 4.66 13.02 -7.74
CA ILE A 37 4.44 12.51 -9.10
C ILE A 37 4.80 11.02 -9.16
N ASN A 38 5.92 10.63 -8.56
CA ASN A 38 6.37 9.23 -8.54
C ASN A 38 5.36 8.32 -7.79
N TRP A 39 4.78 8.79 -6.67
CA TRP A 39 3.77 8.02 -5.96
C TRP A 39 2.57 7.71 -6.87
N ALA A 40 1.99 8.74 -7.51
CA ALA A 40 0.84 8.56 -8.39
C ALA A 40 1.16 7.62 -9.57
N ASN A 41 2.35 7.80 -10.17
CA ASN A 41 2.80 6.95 -11.27
C ASN A 41 3.00 5.49 -10.85
N LYS A 42 3.57 5.25 -9.64
CA LYS A 42 3.77 3.90 -9.11
C LYS A 42 2.45 3.22 -8.71
N GLU A 43 1.48 3.95 -8.21
CA GLU A 43 0.14 3.40 -7.98
C GLU A 43 -0.54 2.99 -9.30
N LEU A 44 -0.34 3.75 -10.39
CA LEU A 44 -0.87 3.44 -11.71
C LEU A 44 -0.15 2.29 -12.40
N SER A 45 1.19 2.27 -12.38
CA SER A 45 2.01 1.33 -13.16
C SER A 45 2.45 0.09 -12.38
N GLY A 46 2.38 0.14 -11.05
CA GLY A 46 2.99 -0.83 -10.14
C GLY A 46 4.39 -0.42 -9.69
N TYR A 47 4.86 -1.09 -8.65
CA TYR A 47 6.16 -0.89 -8.00
C TYR A 47 7.16 -1.96 -8.44
N ASN A 48 8.43 -1.66 -8.30
CA ASN A 48 9.53 -2.63 -8.44
C ASN A 48 10.17 -2.91 -7.07
N GLU A 49 10.96 -3.96 -6.97
CA GLU A 49 11.65 -4.36 -5.73
C GLU A 49 12.56 -3.28 -5.14
N ASN A 50 13.09 -2.38 -5.99
CA ASN A 50 13.97 -1.29 -5.56
C ASN A 50 13.22 0.01 -5.21
N ASP A 51 11.90 0.04 -5.40
CA ASP A 51 11.11 1.22 -5.09
C ASP A 51 10.82 1.34 -3.59
N GLU A 52 10.72 2.57 -3.09
CA GLU A 52 10.22 2.82 -1.73
C GLU A 52 8.74 2.48 -1.67
N LEU A 53 8.44 1.32 -1.09
CA LEU A 53 7.08 0.82 -0.99
C LEU A 53 6.35 1.44 0.20
N PRO A 54 5.15 2.04 0.00
CA PRO A 54 4.33 2.53 1.10
C PRO A 54 3.98 1.43 2.12
N GLU A 55 3.84 1.79 3.40
CA GLU A 55 3.59 0.81 4.46
C GLU A 55 2.31 -0.02 4.23
N TYR A 56 1.27 0.57 3.64
CA TYR A 56 0.02 -0.14 3.36
C TYR A 56 0.15 -1.24 2.28
N ARG A 57 1.28 -1.31 1.57
CA ARG A 57 1.59 -2.35 0.59
C ARG A 57 2.47 -3.47 1.15
N LYS A 58 2.90 -3.34 2.42
CA LYS A 58 3.65 -4.37 3.15
C LYS A 58 2.69 -5.14 4.03
N LEU A 59 2.37 -6.35 3.63
CA LEU A 59 1.38 -7.19 4.30
C LEU A 59 2.05 -8.38 4.97
N LYS A 60 1.39 -8.94 6.00
CA LYS A 60 1.74 -10.23 6.57
C LYS A 60 0.77 -11.29 6.06
N GLY A 61 1.32 -12.30 5.38
CA GLY A 61 0.57 -13.45 4.91
C GLY A 61 0.45 -14.55 5.96
N ARG A 62 -0.14 -15.67 5.55
CA ARG A 62 -0.18 -16.90 6.32
C ARG A 62 0.30 -18.08 5.47
N VAL A 63 0.98 -19.02 6.07
CA VAL A 63 1.44 -20.22 5.36
C VAL A 63 0.25 -21.14 5.13
N MET A 64 0.00 -21.46 3.87
CA MET A 64 -0.93 -22.49 3.44
C MET A 64 -0.11 -23.62 2.84
N ALA A 65 -0.34 -24.86 3.29
CA ALA A 65 0.39 -26.00 2.79
C ALA A 65 -0.53 -27.20 2.49
N SER A 66 -0.09 -27.99 1.53
CA SER A 66 -0.58 -29.34 1.37
C SER A 66 0.42 -30.30 2.01
N PHE A 67 -0.01 -31.16 2.93
CA PHE A 67 0.88 -32.02 3.69
C PHE A 67 0.20 -33.32 4.09
N LEU A 68 1.02 -34.30 4.43
CA LEU A 68 0.64 -35.62 4.95
C LEU A 68 0.99 -35.71 6.42
N VAL A 69 0.11 -36.30 7.22
CA VAL A 69 0.40 -36.77 8.59
C VAL A 69 0.00 -38.21 8.67
N GLY A 70 0.98 -39.10 8.73
CA GLY A 70 0.74 -40.54 8.56
C GLY A 70 0.10 -40.84 7.21
N TYR A 71 -1.12 -41.37 7.20
CA TYR A 71 -1.88 -41.69 5.98
C TYR A 71 -2.95 -40.62 5.63
N VAL A 72 -3.04 -39.53 6.41
CA VAL A 72 -4.05 -38.47 6.20
C VAL A 72 -3.44 -37.32 5.42
N GLN A 73 -4.12 -36.93 4.35
CA GLN A 73 -3.74 -35.79 3.53
C GLN A 73 -4.55 -34.54 3.94
N TYR A 74 -3.85 -33.44 4.09
CA TYR A 74 -4.40 -32.10 4.38
C TYR A 74 -4.13 -31.18 3.20
N PRO A 75 -5.08 -30.99 2.26
CA PRO A 75 -4.87 -30.12 1.12
C PRO A 75 -5.07 -28.66 1.50
N LYS A 76 -4.16 -27.78 1.05
CA LYS A 76 -4.24 -26.30 1.18
C LYS A 76 -4.74 -25.84 2.56
N THR A 77 -4.20 -26.42 3.61
CA THR A 77 -4.56 -26.12 5.01
C THR A 77 -3.57 -25.11 5.59
N GLN A 78 -4.04 -24.25 6.48
CA GLN A 78 -3.14 -23.33 7.19
C GLN A 78 -2.13 -24.12 8.01
N PHE A 79 -0.84 -23.83 7.79
CA PHE A 79 0.26 -24.51 8.46
C PHE A 79 0.85 -23.61 9.55
N GLY A 80 0.89 -24.11 10.78
CA GLY A 80 1.44 -23.37 11.92
C GLY A 80 2.97 -23.32 11.86
N ILE A 81 3.53 -22.14 12.00
CA ILE A 81 4.98 -21.89 11.98
C ILE A 81 5.51 -21.34 13.31
N GLY A 82 4.74 -21.43 14.38
CA GLY A 82 5.12 -20.91 15.72
C GLY A 82 6.33 -21.57 16.36
N HIS A 83 6.85 -22.67 15.78
CA HIS A 83 8.08 -23.34 16.19
C HIS A 83 9.34 -22.72 15.57
N LEU A 84 9.20 -21.86 14.56
CA LEU A 84 10.30 -21.09 13.94
C LEU A 84 10.64 -19.89 14.83
N ASP A 85 11.88 -19.42 14.75
CA ASP A 85 12.27 -18.16 15.39
C ASP A 85 11.52 -16.96 14.79
N GLU A 86 11.45 -15.87 15.55
CA GLU A 86 10.68 -14.65 15.16
C GLU A 86 11.17 -14.04 13.85
N ASP A 87 12.50 -13.99 13.64
CA ASP A 87 13.09 -13.41 12.43
C ASP A 87 12.71 -14.22 11.19
N MET A 88 12.73 -15.55 11.31
CA MET A 88 12.33 -16.46 10.23
C MET A 88 10.84 -16.37 9.93
N GLN A 89 9.98 -16.31 10.98
CA GLN A 89 8.55 -16.08 10.80
C GLN A 89 8.30 -14.76 10.07
N GLU A 90 8.97 -13.69 10.49
CA GLU A 90 8.78 -12.37 9.91
C GLU A 90 9.22 -12.33 8.44
N ASN A 91 10.40 -12.85 8.12
CA ASN A 91 10.91 -12.92 6.75
C ASN A 91 10.03 -13.77 5.84
N LEU A 92 9.48 -14.86 6.36
CA LEU A 92 8.61 -15.76 5.60
C LEU A 92 7.25 -15.11 5.30
N LEU A 93 6.63 -14.50 6.32
CA LEU A 93 5.27 -13.96 6.23
C LEU A 93 5.20 -12.60 5.56
N ASN A 94 6.29 -11.81 5.59
CA ASN A 94 6.29 -10.51 4.97
C ASN A 94 6.15 -10.63 3.44
N THR A 95 5.12 -9.99 2.93
CA THR A 95 4.79 -9.99 1.51
C THR A 95 4.58 -8.56 1.04
N HIS A 96 5.29 -8.19 0.00
CA HIS A 96 5.21 -6.87 -0.62
C HIS A 96 4.31 -6.92 -1.85
N ILE A 97 3.35 -5.99 -1.95
CA ILE A 97 2.38 -5.94 -3.04
C ILE A 97 2.83 -4.88 -4.05
N TYR A 98 3.44 -5.35 -5.14
CA TYR A 98 3.99 -4.50 -6.20
C TYR A 98 2.99 -4.17 -7.31
N SER A 99 1.90 -4.92 -7.41
CA SER A 99 0.90 -4.78 -8.48
C SER A 99 0.27 -3.39 -8.51
N SER A 100 -0.04 -2.90 -9.72
CA SER A 100 -0.78 -1.65 -9.91
C SER A 100 -2.16 -1.70 -9.26
N ILE A 101 -2.72 -0.52 -8.95
CA ILE A 101 -4.04 -0.45 -8.34
C ILE A 101 -5.13 -1.07 -9.22
N SER A 102 -5.05 -0.89 -10.54
CA SER A 102 -5.99 -1.48 -11.49
C SER A 102 -5.93 -3.01 -11.49
N THR A 103 -4.72 -3.59 -11.36
CA THR A 103 -4.55 -5.04 -11.23
C THR A 103 -5.22 -5.55 -9.95
N LEU A 104 -5.04 -4.85 -8.83
CA LEU A 104 -5.65 -5.24 -7.55
C LEU A 104 -7.19 -5.13 -7.61
N GLU A 105 -7.73 -4.10 -8.23
CA GLU A 105 -9.19 -3.96 -8.43
C GLU A 105 -9.76 -5.11 -9.29
N ASN A 106 -9.07 -5.48 -10.36
CA ASN A 106 -9.48 -6.59 -11.21
C ASN A 106 -9.46 -7.94 -10.48
N MET A 107 -8.44 -8.17 -9.64
CA MET A 107 -8.33 -9.39 -8.83
C MET A 107 -9.47 -9.53 -7.82
N LYS A 108 -9.97 -8.44 -7.25
CA LYS A 108 -11.10 -8.44 -6.33
C LYS A 108 -12.36 -9.06 -6.93
N ASN A 109 -12.54 -8.95 -8.24
CA ASN A 109 -13.73 -9.44 -8.95
C ASN A 109 -13.64 -10.92 -9.36
N ILE A 110 -12.52 -11.59 -9.08
CA ILE A 110 -12.31 -13.01 -9.42
C ILE A 110 -12.65 -13.85 -8.18
N GLU A 111 -13.69 -14.66 -8.27
CA GLU A 111 -14.08 -15.58 -7.21
C GLU A 111 -12.94 -16.58 -6.90
N GLY A 112 -12.57 -16.69 -5.63
CA GLY A 112 -11.47 -17.57 -5.20
C GLY A 112 -10.06 -17.05 -5.50
N ALA A 113 -9.92 -15.81 -5.99
CA ALA A 113 -8.60 -15.20 -6.16
C ALA A 113 -7.85 -15.12 -4.83
N SER A 114 -6.57 -15.43 -4.86
CA SER A 114 -5.64 -15.24 -3.75
C SER A 114 -4.30 -14.78 -4.31
N ILE A 115 -3.62 -13.94 -3.57
CA ILE A 115 -2.22 -13.61 -3.86
C ILE A 115 -1.37 -14.53 -3.00
N GLY A 116 -0.61 -15.40 -3.64
CA GLY A 116 0.26 -16.35 -2.95
C GLY A 116 1.69 -16.26 -3.47
N LYS A 117 2.65 -16.22 -2.55
CA LYS A 117 4.08 -16.38 -2.86
C LYS A 117 4.45 -17.84 -2.62
N PRO A 118 4.85 -18.61 -3.64
CA PRO A 118 5.31 -19.99 -3.45
C PRO A 118 6.50 -20.02 -2.49
N ILE A 119 6.48 -20.97 -1.57
CA ILE A 119 7.63 -21.27 -0.72
C ILE A 119 8.51 -22.30 -1.44
N GLN A 120 9.79 -22.01 -1.52
CA GLN A 120 10.73 -22.91 -2.20
C GLN A 120 10.82 -24.26 -1.47
N PRO A 121 10.85 -25.41 -2.19
CA PRO A 121 10.87 -26.75 -1.58
C PRO A 121 12.02 -26.97 -0.61
N GLU A 122 13.14 -26.26 -0.78
CA GLU A 122 14.30 -26.31 0.09
C GLU A 122 13.97 -25.87 1.53
N LEU A 123 12.95 -25.03 1.69
CA LEU A 123 12.48 -24.57 3.01
C LEU A 123 11.49 -25.52 3.68
N TYR A 124 10.97 -26.54 2.98
CA TYR A 124 9.99 -27.46 3.55
C TYR A 124 10.55 -28.25 4.72
N ALA A 125 11.83 -28.63 4.67
CA ALA A 125 12.50 -29.31 5.76
C ALA A 125 12.50 -28.50 7.07
N ILE A 126 12.65 -27.16 6.94
CA ILE A 126 12.63 -26.24 8.08
C ILE A 126 11.20 -26.04 8.56
N LEU A 127 10.26 -25.82 7.62
CA LEU A 127 8.84 -25.62 7.96
C LEU A 127 8.22 -26.80 8.69
N GLN A 128 8.57 -28.02 8.32
CA GLN A 128 8.04 -29.25 8.93
C GLN A 128 8.85 -29.75 10.12
N ALA A 129 9.97 -29.08 10.46
CA ALA A 129 10.80 -29.47 11.59
C ALA A 129 9.97 -29.53 12.89
N ASN A 130 10.24 -30.53 13.74
CA ASN A 130 9.50 -30.76 14.97
C ASN A 130 7.98 -31.01 14.79
N THR A 131 7.54 -31.33 13.58
CA THR A 131 6.17 -31.76 13.28
C THR A 131 6.17 -33.21 12.73
N ASN A 132 5.01 -33.85 12.70
CA ASN A 132 4.82 -35.15 12.02
C ASN A 132 4.33 -34.96 10.57
N ALA A 133 4.38 -33.75 10.04
CA ALA A 133 3.89 -33.42 8.71
C ALA A 133 4.98 -33.66 7.66
N HIS A 134 4.56 -34.10 6.48
CA HIS A 134 5.39 -34.13 5.29
C HIS A 134 4.76 -33.16 4.25
N ILE A 135 5.39 -32.00 4.06
CA ILE A 135 4.90 -30.94 3.18
C ILE A 135 5.18 -31.33 1.73
N THR A 136 4.17 -31.24 0.88
CA THR A 136 4.25 -31.50 -0.57
C THR A 136 4.13 -30.22 -1.39
N ASP A 137 3.47 -29.19 -0.86
CA ASP A 137 3.34 -27.87 -1.46
C ASP A 137 3.11 -26.83 -0.36
N ALA A 138 3.69 -25.64 -0.49
CA ALA A 138 3.48 -24.55 0.44
C ALA A 138 3.54 -23.18 -0.23
N THR A 139 2.67 -22.29 0.23
CA THR A 139 2.57 -20.89 -0.24
C THR A 139 2.35 -19.96 0.94
N VAL A 140 2.83 -18.73 0.85
CA VAL A 140 2.42 -17.65 1.75
C VAL A 140 1.29 -16.89 1.08
N ASN A 141 0.07 -17.02 1.60
CA ASN A 141 -1.12 -16.42 1.01
C ASN A 141 -1.50 -15.13 1.73
N ILE A 142 -1.88 -14.14 0.93
CA ILE A 142 -2.47 -12.88 1.39
C ILE A 142 -3.98 -12.99 1.29
N ASP A 143 -4.66 -12.55 2.33
CA ASP A 143 -6.11 -12.44 2.39
C ASP A 143 -6.63 -11.35 1.43
N MET A 144 -7.68 -11.65 0.68
CA MET A 144 -8.29 -10.67 -0.23
C MET A 144 -8.87 -9.45 0.50
N GLY A 145 -9.22 -9.59 1.78
CA GLY A 145 -9.57 -8.45 2.64
C GLY A 145 -8.42 -7.45 2.74
N SER A 146 -7.18 -7.91 2.96
CA SER A 146 -6.00 -7.05 3.00
C SER A 146 -5.72 -6.35 1.66
N ILE A 147 -6.01 -7.00 0.54
CA ILE A 147 -5.92 -6.38 -0.79
C ILE A 147 -6.97 -5.28 -0.94
N ASN A 148 -8.20 -5.55 -0.51
CA ASN A 148 -9.25 -4.53 -0.50
C ASN A 148 -8.89 -3.32 0.39
N ASP A 149 -8.21 -3.55 1.51
CA ASP A 149 -7.73 -2.47 2.39
C ASP A 149 -6.69 -1.59 1.69
N ILE A 150 -5.80 -2.16 0.85
CA ILE A 150 -4.90 -1.35 0.01
C ILE A 150 -5.71 -0.45 -0.92
N ILE A 151 -6.69 -1.00 -1.62
CA ILE A 151 -7.54 -0.24 -2.56
C ILE A 151 -8.27 0.89 -1.82
N CYS A 152 -8.87 0.60 -0.68
CA CYS A 152 -9.54 1.60 0.16
C CYS A 152 -8.58 2.69 0.64
N LYS A 153 -7.37 2.34 1.06
CA LYS A 153 -6.35 3.31 1.49
C LYS A 153 -5.92 4.22 0.36
N VAL A 154 -5.64 3.67 -0.83
CA VAL A 154 -5.28 4.49 -2.01
C VAL A 154 -6.42 5.45 -2.35
N ARG A 155 -7.68 4.95 -2.35
CA ARG A 155 -8.87 5.79 -2.58
C ARG A 155 -8.98 6.94 -1.57
N THR A 156 -8.75 6.65 -0.29
CA THR A 156 -8.77 7.66 0.77
C THR A 156 -7.67 8.70 0.56
N LYS A 157 -6.44 8.28 0.26
CA LYS A 157 -5.30 9.18 0.02
C LYS A 157 -5.51 10.12 -1.16
N ILE A 158 -6.09 9.61 -2.24
CA ILE A 158 -6.49 10.45 -3.39
C ILE A 158 -7.50 11.50 -2.94
N LEU A 159 -8.56 11.07 -2.26
CA LEU A 159 -9.61 11.98 -1.81
C LEU A 159 -9.09 13.06 -0.88
N GLU A 160 -8.31 12.69 0.14
CA GLU A 160 -7.72 13.63 1.10
C GLU A 160 -6.79 14.62 0.41
N THR A 161 -5.98 14.16 -0.55
CA THR A 161 -5.08 15.03 -1.32
C THR A 161 -5.86 16.00 -2.19
N LEU A 162 -6.90 15.55 -2.90
CA LEU A 162 -7.76 16.43 -3.69
C LEU A 162 -8.49 17.47 -2.83
N LEU A 163 -9.03 17.06 -1.68
CA LEU A 163 -9.68 17.97 -0.74
C LEU A 163 -8.72 19.01 -0.18
N TYR A 164 -7.47 18.61 0.10
CA TYR A 164 -6.45 19.51 0.60
C TYR A 164 -6.02 20.50 -0.49
N LEU A 165 -5.78 20.04 -1.72
CA LEU A 165 -5.45 20.90 -2.86
C LEU A 165 -6.58 21.89 -3.19
N GLU A 166 -7.86 21.43 -3.16
CA GLU A 166 -9.01 22.34 -3.34
C GLU A 166 -9.08 23.41 -2.25
N LYS A 167 -8.74 23.07 -1.00
CA LYS A 167 -8.70 24.03 0.10
C LYS A 167 -7.62 25.08 -0.12
N GLU A 168 -6.44 24.69 -0.60
CA GLU A 168 -5.29 25.58 -0.75
C GLU A 168 -5.35 26.43 -2.05
N PHE A 169 -5.84 25.87 -3.15
CA PHE A 169 -5.78 26.50 -4.47
C PHE A 169 -7.15 26.82 -5.09
N GLY A 170 -8.24 26.31 -4.51
CA GLY A 170 -9.58 26.53 -5.05
C GLY A 170 -10.05 25.42 -5.97
N ASN A 171 -10.85 25.76 -6.99
CA ASN A 171 -11.46 24.77 -7.88
C ASN A 171 -10.39 24.01 -8.67
N LEU A 172 -10.54 22.68 -8.78
CA LEU A 172 -9.60 21.77 -9.44
C LEU A 172 -10.13 21.21 -10.78
N ASP A 173 -11.25 21.73 -11.30
CA ASP A 173 -11.92 21.15 -12.47
C ASP A 173 -11.08 21.29 -13.76
N ASP A 174 -10.22 22.29 -13.83
CA ASP A 174 -9.29 22.50 -14.96
C ASP A 174 -8.04 21.59 -14.87
N LEU A 175 -7.92 20.74 -13.83
CA LEU A 175 -6.77 19.88 -13.54
C LEU A 175 -5.44 20.64 -13.43
N ASP A 176 -5.52 21.91 -13.05
CA ASP A 176 -4.41 22.85 -12.90
C ASP A 176 -4.58 23.64 -11.59
N ILE A 177 -3.47 24.17 -11.06
CA ILE A 177 -3.44 25.01 -9.88
C ILE A 177 -2.48 26.18 -10.08
N ASP A 178 -2.90 27.37 -9.66
CA ASP A 178 -2.05 28.56 -9.71
C ASP A 178 -1.13 28.64 -8.48
N ILE A 179 0.09 28.11 -8.62
CA ILE A 179 1.10 28.13 -7.57
C ILE A 179 1.64 29.54 -7.28
N SER A 180 1.46 30.53 -8.22
CA SER A 180 1.93 31.88 -8.03
C SER A 180 1.19 32.63 -6.92
N THR A 181 0.05 32.11 -6.47
CA THR A 181 -0.75 32.64 -5.36
C THR A 181 -0.15 32.33 -3.99
N LYS A 182 0.88 31.49 -3.91
CA LYS A 182 1.54 31.04 -2.68
C LYS A 182 2.99 31.49 -2.64
N SER A 183 3.49 31.72 -1.45
CA SER A 183 4.92 31.92 -1.21
C SER A 183 5.67 30.58 -1.26
N ASP A 184 6.99 30.63 -1.51
CA ASP A 184 7.84 29.43 -1.51
C ASP A 184 7.71 28.60 -0.22
N LYS A 185 7.60 29.27 0.94
CA LYS A 185 7.42 28.60 2.23
C LYS A 185 6.09 27.85 2.31
N GLU A 186 5.00 28.48 1.86
CA GLU A 186 3.67 27.83 1.83
C GLU A 186 3.67 26.63 0.89
N LEU A 187 4.30 26.74 -0.30
CA LEU A 187 4.43 25.63 -1.23
C LEU A 187 5.21 24.46 -0.63
N ILE A 188 6.31 24.72 0.07
CA ILE A 188 7.09 23.67 0.78
C ILE A 188 6.22 22.99 1.84
N ASP A 189 5.45 23.74 2.61
CA ASP A 189 4.58 23.18 3.65
C ASP A 189 3.43 22.36 3.05
N ILE A 190 2.84 22.80 1.93
CA ILE A 190 1.82 22.06 1.18
C ILE A 190 2.39 20.75 0.66
N ILE A 191 3.55 20.78 -0.01
CA ILE A 191 4.22 19.58 -0.54
C ILE A 191 4.52 18.57 0.60
N LYS A 192 5.08 19.06 1.72
CA LYS A 192 5.35 18.20 2.89
C LYS A 192 4.09 17.56 3.45
N HIS A 193 2.99 18.32 3.54
CA HIS A 193 1.73 17.79 4.03
C HIS A 193 1.22 16.66 3.14
N ILE A 194 1.24 16.86 1.82
CA ILE A 194 0.83 15.82 0.87
C ILE A 194 1.77 14.61 0.92
N GLN A 195 3.10 14.81 1.00
CA GLN A 195 4.05 13.71 1.15
C GLN A 195 3.79 12.87 2.40
N ILE A 196 3.51 13.51 3.55
CA ILE A 196 3.15 12.81 4.79
C ILE A 196 1.90 11.98 4.60
N ASN A 197 0.87 12.56 3.98
CA ASN A 197 -0.37 11.84 3.69
C ASN A 197 -0.12 10.63 2.79
N LEU A 198 0.55 10.80 1.65
CA LEU A 198 0.70 9.75 0.64
C LEU A 198 1.58 8.58 1.11
N TYR A 199 2.66 8.84 1.85
CA TYR A 199 3.63 7.82 2.28
C TYR A 199 3.42 7.28 3.70
N ASP A 200 2.34 7.67 4.39
CA ASP A 200 2.10 7.31 5.80
C ASP A 200 3.29 7.62 6.72
N ASN A 201 4.03 8.68 6.43
CA ASN A 201 5.15 9.13 7.25
C ASN A 201 4.66 9.74 8.58
N SER A 202 3.67 9.12 9.22
CA SER A 202 3.21 9.49 10.54
C SER A 202 4.31 9.24 11.57
N ILE A 203 4.46 10.19 12.49
CA ILE A 203 5.37 10.04 13.63
C ILE A 203 4.80 8.96 14.54
N THR A 204 5.43 7.79 14.55
CA THR A 204 5.09 6.76 15.54
C THR A 204 5.79 7.13 16.85
N ILE A 205 5.02 7.69 17.79
CA ILE A 205 5.50 7.92 19.16
C ILE A 205 5.32 6.61 19.92
N GLY A 206 6.38 5.84 20.01
CA GLY A 206 6.43 4.58 20.77
C GLY A 206 7.71 4.50 21.59
N ASN A 207 7.86 3.44 22.38
CA ASN A 207 9.02 3.24 23.27
C ASN A 207 10.39 3.18 22.54
N ASN A 208 10.39 3.08 21.20
CA ASN A 208 11.56 3.23 20.34
C ASN A 208 11.27 4.32 19.31
N ASN A 209 11.34 5.57 19.74
CA ASN A 209 11.08 6.74 18.89
C ASN A 209 12.04 6.79 17.70
N LYS A 210 11.60 6.27 16.55
CA LYS A 210 12.19 6.61 15.24
C LYS A 210 11.33 7.69 14.60
N ILE A 211 11.72 8.95 14.81
CA ILE A 211 11.17 10.08 14.05
C ILE A 211 11.77 10.01 12.66
N LYS A 212 11.02 9.45 11.70
CA LYS A 212 11.39 9.52 10.30
C LYS A 212 10.86 10.84 9.74
N LYS A 213 11.79 11.77 9.47
CA LYS A 213 11.58 12.99 8.67
C LYS A 213 10.55 13.99 9.23
N SER A 214 10.70 14.44 10.45
CA SER A 214 10.13 15.71 10.89
C SER A 214 11.17 16.49 11.69
N ASP A 215 11.40 17.74 11.32
CA ASP A 215 12.16 18.67 12.16
C ASP A 215 11.28 19.06 13.34
N ILE A 216 11.34 18.27 14.42
CA ILE A 216 10.78 18.68 15.70
C ILE A 216 11.87 19.50 16.40
N THR A 217 11.78 20.82 16.30
CA THR A 217 12.50 21.73 17.19
C THR A 217 11.88 21.59 18.58
N THR A 218 12.54 20.85 19.46
CA THR A 218 12.27 20.92 20.90
C THR A 218 12.87 22.24 21.38
N ASN A 219 12.04 23.26 21.56
CA ASN A 219 12.42 24.40 22.38
C ASN A 219 12.56 23.89 23.83
N LYS A 220 13.78 23.98 24.37
CA LYS A 220 14.05 23.85 25.78
C LYS A 220 13.53 25.07 26.52
#